data_14817098f528c7bc0c8e491c94d0189b
#
_entry.id   14817098f528c7bc0c8e491c94d0189b
#
_cell.length_a   1.000
_cell.length_b   1.000
_cell.length_c   1.000
_cell.angle_alpha   90.00
_cell.angle_beta   90.00
_cell.angle_gamma   90.00
#
_symmetry.space_group_name_H-M   'P 1'
#
loop_
_entity.id
_entity.type
_entity.pdbx_description
1 polymer ?
#
loop_
_entity_poly.entity_id
_entity_poly.type
_entity_poly.pdbx_seq_one_letter_code
_entity_poly.pdbx_strand_id
1 'polypeptide(L)'
;MPKRTDIKSILIVGAGPIVIGQACEFDYSGTQACKALKQEGYRIVLVNSNPATIMTDPELADATYIEPITPEFLTKIIEKERPDALLPTMGGQTALNAALSLDRGGVLKRYGVEMIGARAEVIDKAEDRELFRESMHRIGLETPRSRLADAATLKRADRQKNKDAIARIETSHLDPEERTRALSGFEAEWARGESERRRRYVEKGLIEALDALPDIGLPAIIRPSFTLGGTGGGIAYNREEFLEIVERGLDASPTCEVLIEESVIGWKEFEMEVVRD
;
A
#
# COMPACT_ATOMS: atom_id res chain seq x y z
N MET A 1 -0.27 1.63 28.01
CA MET A 1 -1.63 1.02 28.00
C MET A 1 -1.55 -0.37 28.64
N PRO A 2 -2.60 -0.84 29.34
CA PRO A 2 -2.58 -2.20 29.89
C PRO A 2 -2.53 -3.22 28.74
N LYS A 3 -1.85 -4.35 29.00
CA LYS A 3 -1.77 -5.48 28.08
C LYS A 3 -3.15 -5.93 27.63
N ARG A 4 -3.35 -6.17 26.33
CA ARG A 4 -4.56 -6.77 25.78
C ARG A 4 -4.60 -8.27 26.11
N THR A 5 -5.63 -8.68 26.83
CA THR A 5 -5.81 -10.07 27.27
C THR A 5 -6.69 -10.89 26.32
N ASP A 6 -7.35 -10.23 25.40
CA ASP A 6 -8.20 -10.81 24.35
C ASP A 6 -7.40 -11.31 23.13
N ILE A 7 -6.15 -10.85 22.95
CA ILE A 7 -5.20 -11.29 21.93
C ILE A 7 -4.18 -12.23 22.56
N LYS A 8 -3.89 -13.35 21.91
CA LYS A 8 -2.91 -14.37 22.33
C LYS A 8 -1.79 -14.56 21.31
N SER A 9 -2.09 -14.36 20.03
CA SER A 9 -1.16 -14.58 18.92
C SER A 9 -1.18 -13.43 17.92
N ILE A 10 0.00 -13.03 17.46
CA ILE A 10 0.19 -11.89 16.58
C ILE A 10 1.03 -12.32 15.38
N LEU A 11 0.52 -12.04 14.17
CA LEU A 11 1.28 -12.16 12.93
C LEU A 11 1.98 -10.82 12.65
N ILE A 12 3.30 -10.86 12.56
CA ILE A 12 4.14 -9.72 12.18
C ILE A 12 4.60 -9.92 10.74
N VAL A 13 4.42 -8.90 9.91
CA VAL A 13 4.87 -8.90 8.51
C VAL A 13 6.11 -8.03 8.39
N GLY A 14 7.20 -8.63 7.89
CA GLY A 14 8.46 -7.95 7.65
C GLY A 14 8.49 -7.15 6.34
N ALA A 15 9.61 -6.47 6.11
CA ALA A 15 9.79 -5.57 4.95
C ALA A 15 10.22 -6.29 3.67
N GLY A 16 10.62 -7.55 3.75
CA GLY A 16 11.27 -8.25 2.64
C GLY A 16 12.75 -7.88 2.50
N PRO A 17 13.34 -7.96 1.31
CA PRO A 17 14.72 -7.55 1.06
C PRO A 17 14.88 -6.05 1.31
N ILE A 18 16.01 -5.67 1.95
CA ILE A 18 16.37 -4.26 2.16
C ILE A 18 16.76 -3.67 0.81
N VAL A 19 16.07 -2.61 0.41
CA VAL A 19 16.37 -1.85 -0.81
C VAL A 19 17.14 -0.58 -0.44
N ILE A 20 18.20 -0.27 -1.18
CA ILE A 20 18.99 0.97 -0.96
C ILE A 20 18.06 2.18 -1.09
N GLY A 21 18.15 3.09 -0.12
CA GLY A 21 17.29 4.29 -0.04
C GLY A 21 15.94 4.07 0.64
N GLN A 22 15.61 2.82 1.01
CA GLN A 22 14.51 2.52 1.92
C GLN A 22 15.04 2.29 3.33
N ALA A 23 14.18 2.56 4.31
CA ALA A 23 14.52 2.46 5.72
C ALA A 23 15.01 1.06 6.11
N CYS A 24 16.30 0.87 6.27
CA CYS A 24 16.89 -0.39 6.72
C CYS A 24 16.56 -0.70 8.19
N GLU A 25 16.12 0.30 8.94
CA GLU A 25 15.62 0.18 10.32
C GLU A 25 14.40 -0.71 10.48
N PHE A 26 13.65 -1.02 9.43
CA PHE A 26 12.48 -1.92 9.50
C PHE A 26 12.85 -3.31 10.01
N ASP A 27 14.03 -3.82 9.67
CA ASP A 27 14.51 -5.11 10.16
C ASP A 27 14.74 -5.06 11.67
N TYR A 28 15.36 -3.98 12.16
CA TYR A 28 15.56 -3.74 13.57
C TYR A 28 14.22 -3.52 14.30
N SER A 29 13.34 -2.69 13.77
CA SER A 29 12.02 -2.40 14.36
C SER A 29 11.19 -3.67 14.49
N GLY A 30 11.16 -4.50 13.45
CA GLY A 30 10.47 -5.80 13.47
C GLY A 30 11.05 -6.75 14.50
N THR A 31 12.39 -6.79 14.63
CA THR A 31 13.07 -7.57 15.65
C THR A 31 12.69 -7.10 17.06
N GLN A 32 12.68 -5.78 17.31
CA GLN A 32 12.29 -5.23 18.61
C GLN A 32 10.82 -5.49 18.93
N ALA A 33 9.93 -5.41 17.93
CA ALA A 33 8.52 -5.76 18.09
C ALA A 33 8.35 -7.23 18.51
N CYS A 34 9.04 -8.17 17.84
CA CYS A 34 9.03 -9.57 18.22
C CYS A 34 9.47 -9.78 19.69
N LYS A 35 10.58 -9.14 20.08
CA LYS A 35 11.09 -9.25 21.46
C LYS A 35 10.13 -8.68 22.48
N ALA A 36 9.62 -7.46 22.26
CA ALA A 36 8.72 -6.79 23.18
C ALA A 36 7.40 -7.57 23.35
N LEU A 37 6.79 -7.98 22.26
CA LEU A 37 5.53 -8.72 22.31
C LEU A 37 5.70 -10.13 22.90
N LYS A 38 6.83 -10.80 22.66
CA LYS A 38 7.15 -12.07 23.28
C LYS A 38 7.36 -11.94 24.79
N GLN A 39 8.02 -10.86 25.25
CA GLN A 39 8.15 -10.53 26.69
C GLN A 39 6.80 -10.29 27.35
N GLU A 40 5.85 -9.72 26.64
CA GLU A 40 4.46 -9.57 27.07
C GLU A 40 3.68 -10.90 27.06
N GLY A 41 4.27 -11.99 26.55
CA GLY A 41 3.69 -13.32 26.55
C GLY A 41 2.72 -13.58 25.40
N TYR A 42 2.81 -12.85 24.30
CA TYR A 42 2.11 -13.20 23.07
C TYR A 42 2.87 -14.26 22.27
N ARG A 43 2.14 -15.13 21.59
CA ARG A 43 2.71 -16.02 20.58
C ARG A 43 2.96 -15.22 19.31
N ILE A 44 4.18 -15.26 18.81
CA ILE A 44 4.60 -14.49 17.63
C ILE A 44 4.74 -15.41 16.42
N VAL A 45 4.02 -15.05 15.37
CA VAL A 45 4.20 -15.59 14.02
C VAL A 45 4.84 -14.51 13.17
N LEU A 46 5.96 -14.81 12.54
CA LEU A 46 6.68 -13.87 11.70
C LEU A 46 6.72 -14.34 10.25
N VAL A 47 6.49 -13.45 9.32
CA VAL A 47 6.75 -13.68 7.90
C VAL A 47 7.68 -12.62 7.34
N ASN A 48 8.74 -13.04 6.68
CA ASN A 48 9.64 -12.16 5.93
C ASN A 48 10.24 -12.93 4.74
N SER A 49 10.34 -12.31 3.59
CA SER A 49 10.90 -12.95 2.40
C SER A 49 12.44 -12.94 2.34
N ASN A 50 13.10 -12.21 3.23
CA ASN A 50 14.55 -12.18 3.31
C ASN A 50 15.05 -13.18 4.36
N PRO A 51 15.78 -14.24 3.98
CA PRO A 51 16.31 -15.22 4.93
C PRO A 51 17.55 -14.72 5.69
N ALA A 52 18.18 -13.64 5.24
CA ALA A 52 19.45 -13.17 5.75
C ALA A 52 19.31 -11.88 6.57
N THR A 53 18.34 -11.85 7.47
CA THR A 53 18.11 -10.72 8.37
C THR A 53 18.10 -11.16 9.82
N ILE A 54 18.34 -10.22 10.75
CA ILE A 54 18.21 -10.48 12.20
C ILE A 54 16.77 -10.82 12.57
N MET A 55 15.81 -10.29 11.84
CA MET A 55 14.39 -10.51 12.08
C MET A 55 13.96 -11.97 11.87
N THR A 56 14.62 -12.69 10.95
CA THR A 56 14.31 -14.10 10.65
C THR A 56 15.12 -15.11 11.50
N ASP A 57 15.83 -14.63 12.53
CA ASP A 57 16.49 -15.51 13.50
C ASP A 57 15.42 -16.45 14.13
N PRO A 58 15.64 -17.78 14.11
CA PRO A 58 14.69 -18.77 14.62
C PRO A 58 14.32 -18.60 16.11
N GLU A 59 15.15 -17.92 16.90
CA GLU A 59 14.86 -17.70 18.32
C GLU A 59 13.92 -16.52 18.60
N LEU A 60 13.69 -15.66 17.60
CA LEU A 60 12.90 -14.44 17.78
C LEU A 60 11.40 -14.68 17.81
N ALA A 61 10.87 -15.54 16.96
CA ALA A 61 9.45 -15.83 16.86
C ALA A 61 9.13 -17.29 17.22
N ASP A 62 7.89 -17.57 17.57
CA ASP A 62 7.43 -18.95 17.84
C ASP A 62 7.20 -19.73 16.53
N ALA A 63 6.95 -19.02 15.45
CA ALA A 63 6.92 -19.55 14.08
C ALA A 63 7.44 -18.52 13.10
N THR A 64 8.45 -18.88 12.31
CA THR A 64 9.06 -18.02 11.30
C THR A 64 8.81 -18.59 9.89
N TYR A 65 8.26 -17.77 9.01
CA TYR A 65 8.01 -18.09 7.60
C TYR A 65 8.92 -17.25 6.72
N ILE A 66 9.78 -17.93 5.96
CA ILE A 66 10.62 -17.29 4.92
C ILE A 66 9.90 -17.53 3.60
N GLU A 67 8.92 -16.68 3.33
CA GLU A 67 7.99 -16.81 2.20
C GLU A 67 7.76 -15.44 1.53
N PRO A 68 7.33 -15.41 0.27
CA PRO A 68 6.94 -14.17 -0.38
C PRO A 68 5.85 -13.42 0.38
N ILE A 69 6.03 -12.10 0.53
CA ILE A 69 5.04 -11.23 1.19
C ILE A 69 3.96 -10.88 0.16
N THR A 70 3.15 -11.87 -0.21
CA THR A 70 2.00 -11.69 -1.10
C THR A 70 0.71 -12.09 -0.41
N PRO A 71 -0.45 -11.56 -0.84
CA PRO A 71 -1.74 -11.91 -0.25
C PRO A 71 -2.01 -13.42 -0.24
N GLU A 72 -1.56 -14.17 -1.26
CA GLU A 72 -1.77 -15.62 -1.36
C GLU A 72 -0.99 -16.37 -0.29
N PHE A 73 0.30 -16.07 -0.10
CA PHE A 73 1.12 -16.71 0.92
C PHE A 73 0.69 -16.33 2.33
N LEU A 74 0.41 -15.04 2.54
CA LEU A 74 -0.10 -14.55 3.83
C LEU A 74 -1.44 -15.19 4.19
N THR A 75 -2.33 -15.38 3.21
CA THR A 75 -3.61 -16.09 3.44
C THR A 75 -3.38 -17.52 3.93
N LYS A 76 -2.46 -18.27 3.31
CA LYS A 76 -2.11 -19.64 3.73
C LYS A 76 -1.52 -19.69 5.14
N ILE A 77 -0.68 -18.70 5.48
CA ILE A 77 -0.10 -18.58 6.82
C ILE A 77 -1.19 -18.26 7.85
N ILE A 78 -2.08 -17.30 7.56
CA ILE A 78 -3.23 -16.97 8.41
C ILE A 78 -4.14 -18.18 8.60
N GLU A 79 -4.42 -18.93 7.55
CA GLU A 79 -5.23 -20.12 7.60
C GLU A 79 -4.64 -21.20 8.51
N LYS A 80 -3.32 -21.41 8.44
CA LYS A 80 -2.60 -22.39 9.23
C LYS A 80 -2.42 -21.96 10.68
N GLU A 81 -1.97 -20.74 10.92
CA GLU A 81 -1.55 -20.26 12.23
C GLU A 81 -2.68 -19.65 13.06
N ARG A 82 -3.75 -19.19 12.40
CA ARG A 82 -4.92 -18.58 13.04
C ARG A 82 -4.54 -17.49 14.06
N PRO A 83 -3.74 -16.47 13.67
CA PRO A 83 -3.40 -15.41 14.59
C PRO A 83 -4.63 -14.58 14.95
N ASP A 84 -4.68 -14.07 16.17
CA ASP A 84 -5.75 -13.17 16.61
C ASP A 84 -5.57 -11.77 16.01
N ALA A 85 -4.32 -11.36 15.76
CA ALA A 85 -4.01 -10.04 15.25
C ALA A 85 -2.91 -10.06 14.17
N LEU A 86 -2.93 -9.03 13.31
CA LEU A 86 -1.93 -8.71 12.30
C LEU A 86 -1.28 -7.37 12.64
N LEU A 87 0.06 -7.34 12.75
CA LEU A 87 0.86 -6.12 12.91
C LEU A 87 1.63 -5.82 11.62
N PRO A 88 1.13 -4.92 10.75
CA PRO A 88 1.77 -4.62 9.48
C PRO A 88 2.79 -3.48 9.54
N THR A 89 2.76 -2.66 10.59
CA THR A 89 3.50 -1.39 10.66
C THR A 89 5.02 -1.54 10.81
N MET A 90 5.50 -2.78 11.05
CA MET A 90 6.93 -3.06 11.21
C MET A 90 7.65 -3.44 9.91
N GLY A 91 6.94 -3.57 8.80
CA GLY A 91 7.49 -4.04 7.53
C GLY A 91 7.41 -3.02 6.38
N GLY A 92 7.24 -1.73 6.71
CA GLY A 92 7.19 -0.65 5.73
C GLY A 92 6.08 -0.83 4.69
N GLN A 93 6.24 -0.19 3.54
CA GLN A 93 5.22 -0.16 2.48
C GLN A 93 4.82 -1.55 1.98
N THR A 94 5.77 -2.49 1.93
CA THR A 94 5.49 -3.87 1.50
C THR A 94 4.44 -4.53 2.41
N ALA A 95 4.63 -4.43 3.73
CA ALA A 95 3.72 -5.01 4.69
C ALA A 95 2.37 -4.27 4.74
N LEU A 96 2.38 -2.93 4.66
CA LEU A 96 1.16 -2.11 4.64
C LEU A 96 0.29 -2.43 3.42
N ASN A 97 0.87 -2.50 2.23
CA ASN A 97 0.16 -2.83 1.00
C ASN A 97 -0.41 -4.26 1.03
N ALA A 98 0.35 -5.22 1.57
CA ALA A 98 -0.11 -6.59 1.73
C ALA A 98 -1.28 -6.68 2.72
N ALA A 99 -1.20 -5.97 3.85
CA ALA A 99 -2.27 -5.92 4.85
C ALA A 99 -3.57 -5.30 4.30
N LEU A 100 -3.48 -4.18 3.56
CA LEU A 100 -4.61 -3.58 2.87
C LEU A 100 -5.25 -4.55 1.86
N SER A 101 -4.43 -5.32 1.13
CA SER A 101 -4.93 -6.32 0.18
C SER A 101 -5.67 -7.45 0.88
N LEU A 102 -5.18 -7.93 2.03
CA LEU A 102 -5.85 -8.95 2.84
C LEU A 102 -7.18 -8.45 3.42
N ASP A 103 -7.21 -7.21 3.90
CA ASP A 103 -8.43 -6.59 4.46
C ASP A 103 -9.50 -6.43 3.37
N ARG A 104 -9.14 -5.80 2.24
CA ARG A 104 -10.03 -5.56 1.09
C ARG A 104 -10.51 -6.86 0.43
N GLY A 105 -9.65 -7.90 0.44
CA GLY A 105 -9.98 -9.25 0.00
C GLY A 105 -10.85 -10.04 0.98
N GLY A 106 -11.17 -9.46 2.14
CA GLY A 106 -12.02 -10.07 3.18
C GLY A 106 -11.35 -11.23 3.92
N VAL A 107 -10.03 -11.44 3.74
CA VAL A 107 -9.27 -12.52 4.40
C VAL A 107 -9.25 -12.32 5.91
N LEU A 108 -8.91 -11.10 6.36
CA LEU A 108 -8.84 -10.79 7.80
C LEU A 108 -10.20 -11.04 8.47
N LYS A 109 -11.28 -10.58 7.87
CA LYS A 109 -12.65 -10.82 8.37
C LYS A 109 -13.01 -12.30 8.40
N ARG A 110 -12.64 -13.07 7.35
CA ARG A 110 -12.93 -14.51 7.26
C ARG A 110 -12.31 -15.31 8.39
N TYR A 111 -11.10 -14.94 8.79
CA TYR A 111 -10.36 -15.66 9.82
C TYR A 111 -10.40 -14.99 11.20
N GLY A 112 -11.10 -13.87 11.35
CA GLY A 112 -11.26 -13.14 12.61
C GLY A 112 -9.98 -12.45 13.08
N VAL A 113 -9.12 -12.01 12.15
CA VAL A 113 -7.83 -11.37 12.44
C VAL A 113 -8.02 -9.87 12.56
N GLU A 114 -7.61 -9.28 13.68
CA GLU A 114 -7.66 -7.83 13.89
C GLU A 114 -6.36 -7.17 13.43
N MET A 115 -6.45 -6.06 12.68
CA MET A 115 -5.27 -5.22 12.42
C MET A 115 -4.96 -4.36 13.63
N ILE A 116 -3.73 -4.50 14.17
CA ILE A 116 -3.21 -3.70 15.29
C ILE A 116 -2.05 -2.80 14.84
N GLY A 117 -1.76 -1.78 15.65
CA GLY A 117 -0.81 -0.72 15.28
C GLY A 117 -1.46 0.34 14.39
N ALA A 118 -2.02 -0.06 13.24
CA ALA A 118 -2.83 0.81 12.39
C ALA A 118 -3.95 -0.01 11.71
N ARG A 119 -5.15 0.55 11.64
CA ARG A 119 -6.27 -0.01 10.88
C ARG A 119 -6.18 0.36 9.41
N ALA A 120 -6.88 -0.37 8.53
CA ALA A 120 -6.85 -0.14 7.09
C ALA A 120 -7.18 1.31 6.71
N GLU A 121 -8.23 1.88 7.30
CA GLU A 121 -8.63 3.27 7.05
C GLU A 121 -7.58 4.30 7.49
N VAL A 122 -6.77 3.98 8.51
CA VAL A 122 -5.69 4.85 8.99
C VAL A 122 -4.50 4.76 8.06
N ILE A 123 -4.17 3.55 7.59
CA ILE A 123 -3.12 3.34 6.60
C ILE A 123 -3.47 4.07 5.30
N ASP A 124 -4.70 3.89 4.80
CA ASP A 124 -5.16 4.61 3.61
C ASP A 124 -5.03 6.13 3.77
N LYS A 125 -5.47 6.66 4.92
CA LYS A 125 -5.38 8.11 5.21
C LYS A 125 -3.94 8.63 5.28
N ALA A 126 -3.01 7.82 5.76
CA ALA A 126 -1.60 8.20 5.87
C ALA A 126 -0.85 8.10 4.53
N GLU A 127 -1.18 7.07 3.73
CA GLU A 127 -0.45 6.75 2.50
C GLU A 127 -1.04 7.38 1.24
N ASP A 128 -2.35 7.61 1.23
CA ASP A 128 -3.04 8.32 0.15
C ASP A 128 -2.88 9.82 0.34
N ARG A 129 -2.25 10.46 -0.66
CA ARG A 129 -1.90 11.88 -0.61
C ARG A 129 -3.13 12.80 -0.53
N GLU A 130 -4.20 12.43 -1.20
CA GLU A 130 -5.44 13.21 -1.20
C GLU A 130 -6.16 13.10 0.15
N LEU A 131 -6.31 11.88 0.68
CA LEU A 131 -6.92 11.65 1.99
C LEU A 131 -6.12 12.31 3.12
N PHE A 132 -4.80 12.30 3.02
CA PHE A 132 -3.94 13.02 3.96
C PHE A 132 -4.18 14.53 3.89
N ARG A 133 -4.17 15.11 2.69
CA ARG A 133 -4.44 16.55 2.47
C ARG A 133 -5.79 16.96 3.01
N GLU A 134 -6.84 16.20 2.70
CA GLU A 134 -8.18 16.46 3.24
C GLU A 134 -8.21 16.41 4.77
N SER A 135 -7.45 15.49 5.36
CA SER A 135 -7.36 15.37 6.82
C SER A 135 -6.67 16.57 7.44
N MET A 136 -5.61 17.11 6.81
CA MET A 136 -4.93 18.32 7.27
C MET A 136 -5.84 19.55 7.17
N HIS A 137 -6.52 19.73 6.05
CA HIS A 137 -7.48 20.83 5.89
C HIS A 137 -8.62 20.76 6.92
N ARG A 138 -9.11 19.57 7.25
CA ARG A 138 -10.19 19.36 8.24
C ARG A 138 -9.79 19.83 9.65
N ILE A 139 -8.52 19.72 10.01
CA ILE A 139 -7.99 20.19 11.30
C ILE A 139 -7.45 21.63 11.24
N GLY A 140 -7.64 22.33 10.11
CA GLY A 140 -7.26 23.72 9.92
C GLY A 140 -5.79 23.96 9.57
N LEU A 141 -5.07 22.92 9.14
CA LEU A 141 -3.70 23.06 8.64
C LEU A 141 -3.70 23.33 7.14
N GLU A 142 -2.84 24.24 6.73
CA GLU A 142 -2.58 24.53 5.33
C GLU A 142 -1.58 23.53 4.75
N THR A 143 -1.76 23.21 3.49
CA THR A 143 -0.83 22.41 2.70
C THR A 143 -0.44 23.19 1.45
N PRO A 144 0.70 22.90 0.81
CA PRO A 144 1.05 23.50 -0.47
C PRO A 144 -0.08 23.34 -1.49
N ARG A 145 -0.23 24.30 -2.39
CA ARG A 145 -1.18 24.17 -3.51
C ARG A 145 -0.86 22.92 -4.28
N SER A 146 -1.85 22.09 -4.52
CA SER A 146 -1.61 20.79 -5.14
C SER A 146 -2.78 20.35 -6.01
N ARG A 147 -2.49 19.49 -6.98
CA ARG A 147 -3.45 18.84 -7.87
C ARG A 147 -3.08 17.37 -8.02
N LEU A 148 -4.10 16.52 -8.00
CA LEU A 148 -3.94 15.09 -8.21
C LEU A 148 -4.08 14.76 -9.70
N ALA A 149 -3.18 13.94 -10.23
CA ALA A 149 -3.28 13.33 -11.56
C ALA A 149 -3.34 11.80 -11.36
N ASP A 150 -4.50 11.21 -11.61
CA ASP A 150 -4.79 9.82 -11.22
C ASP A 150 -5.57 9.01 -12.24
N ALA A 151 -5.99 9.61 -13.35
CA ALA A 151 -6.85 8.99 -14.35
C ALA A 151 -8.16 8.38 -13.77
N ALA A 152 -8.71 8.96 -12.70
CA ALA A 152 -9.83 8.41 -11.93
C ALA A 152 -11.05 8.04 -12.79
N THR A 153 -11.34 8.84 -13.81
CA THR A 153 -12.46 8.61 -14.72
C THR A 153 -12.30 7.31 -15.50
N LEU A 154 -11.12 7.05 -16.05
CA LEU A 154 -10.82 5.81 -16.79
C LEU A 154 -10.83 4.60 -15.86
N LYS A 155 -10.20 4.72 -14.70
CA LYS A 155 -10.16 3.65 -13.69
C LYS A 155 -11.58 3.26 -13.24
N ARG A 156 -12.44 4.24 -13.00
CA ARG A 156 -13.86 3.99 -12.67
C ARG A 156 -14.61 3.26 -13.78
N ALA A 157 -14.44 3.72 -15.03
CA ALA A 157 -15.06 3.08 -16.18
C ALA A 157 -14.60 1.63 -16.37
N ASP A 158 -13.30 1.36 -16.23
CA ASP A 158 -12.76 0.02 -16.36
C ASP A 158 -13.19 -0.90 -15.20
N ARG A 159 -13.24 -0.39 -13.97
CA ARG A 159 -13.81 -1.13 -12.81
C ARG A 159 -15.28 -1.47 -13.04
N GLN A 160 -16.07 -0.55 -13.59
CA GLN A 160 -17.48 -0.81 -13.87
C GLN A 160 -17.64 -1.88 -14.96
N LYS A 161 -16.87 -1.81 -16.04
CA LYS A 161 -16.84 -2.84 -17.09
C LYS A 161 -16.51 -4.23 -16.53
N ASN A 162 -15.52 -4.31 -15.64
CA ASN A 162 -15.13 -5.55 -14.96
C ASN A 162 -16.30 -6.11 -14.16
N LYS A 163 -16.92 -5.29 -13.29
CA LYS A 163 -18.08 -5.68 -12.47
C LYS A 163 -19.26 -6.15 -13.33
N ASP A 164 -19.58 -5.42 -14.40
CA ASP A 164 -20.69 -5.76 -15.29
C ASP A 164 -20.44 -7.09 -16.03
N ALA A 165 -19.21 -7.35 -16.43
CA ALA A 165 -18.84 -8.61 -17.06
C ALA A 165 -18.96 -9.79 -16.10
N ILE A 166 -18.44 -9.67 -14.89
CA ILE A 166 -18.59 -10.68 -13.83
C ILE A 166 -20.07 -10.94 -13.53
N ALA A 167 -20.87 -9.89 -13.32
CA ALA A 167 -22.29 -10.02 -13.03
C ALA A 167 -23.06 -10.72 -14.16
N ARG A 168 -22.72 -10.47 -15.43
CA ARG A 168 -23.32 -11.17 -16.58
C ARG A 168 -23.01 -12.67 -16.56
N ILE A 169 -21.78 -13.05 -16.22
CA ILE A 169 -21.39 -14.47 -16.11
C ILE A 169 -22.11 -15.13 -14.94
N GLU A 170 -22.17 -14.47 -13.78
CA GLU A 170 -22.83 -14.98 -12.57
C GLU A 170 -24.33 -15.19 -12.74
N THR A 171 -24.99 -14.30 -13.49
CA THR A 171 -26.44 -14.36 -13.77
C THR A 171 -26.79 -15.15 -15.03
N SER A 172 -25.81 -15.72 -15.72
CA SER A 172 -26.01 -16.53 -16.92
C SER A 172 -26.69 -17.89 -16.60
N HIS A 173 -27.29 -18.49 -17.59
CA HIS A 173 -27.91 -19.82 -17.49
C HIS A 173 -26.89 -21.00 -17.54
N LEU A 174 -25.62 -20.72 -17.39
CA LEU A 174 -24.57 -21.72 -17.34
C LEU A 174 -24.68 -22.61 -16.09
N ASP A 175 -24.32 -23.86 -16.22
CA ASP A 175 -24.17 -24.73 -15.07
C ASP A 175 -23.02 -24.26 -14.14
N PRO A 176 -22.90 -24.75 -12.89
CA PRO A 176 -21.88 -24.30 -11.95
C PRO A 176 -20.45 -24.47 -12.44
N GLU A 177 -20.13 -25.56 -13.18
CA GLU A 177 -18.79 -25.82 -13.69
C GLU A 177 -18.45 -24.93 -14.89
N GLU A 178 -19.39 -24.75 -15.79
CA GLU A 178 -19.29 -23.84 -16.94
C GLU A 178 -19.11 -22.39 -16.47
N ARG A 179 -19.89 -21.98 -15.45
CA ARG A 179 -19.78 -20.65 -14.86
C ARG A 179 -18.41 -20.42 -14.22
N THR A 180 -17.89 -21.38 -13.47
CA THR A 180 -16.56 -21.31 -12.89
C THR A 180 -15.49 -21.19 -13.96
N ARG A 181 -15.58 -21.96 -15.04
CA ARG A 181 -14.65 -21.85 -16.17
C ARG A 181 -14.74 -20.51 -16.87
N ALA A 182 -15.94 -19.98 -17.07
CA ALA A 182 -16.17 -18.68 -17.70
C ALA A 182 -15.58 -17.53 -16.85
N LEU A 183 -15.79 -17.56 -15.52
CA LEU A 183 -15.20 -16.58 -14.60
C LEU A 183 -13.68 -16.62 -14.64
N SER A 184 -13.08 -17.81 -14.49
CA SER A 184 -11.62 -17.97 -14.53
C SER A 184 -11.04 -17.54 -15.89
N GLY A 185 -11.72 -17.85 -16.99
CA GLY A 185 -11.34 -17.40 -18.32
C GLY A 185 -11.35 -15.87 -18.46
N PHE A 186 -12.41 -15.24 -18.00
CA PHE A 186 -12.54 -13.79 -18.00
C PHE A 186 -11.47 -13.11 -17.11
N GLU A 187 -11.25 -13.62 -15.89
CA GLU A 187 -10.23 -13.09 -15.00
C GLU A 187 -8.82 -13.17 -15.61
N ALA A 188 -8.50 -14.29 -16.26
CA ALA A 188 -7.24 -14.45 -16.96
C ALA A 188 -7.09 -13.49 -18.16
N GLU A 189 -8.17 -13.24 -18.90
CA GLU A 189 -8.18 -12.27 -20.00
C GLU A 189 -8.06 -10.83 -19.47
N TRP A 190 -8.79 -10.52 -18.41
CA TRP A 190 -8.69 -9.23 -17.74
C TRP A 190 -7.29 -8.95 -17.22
N ALA A 191 -6.65 -9.93 -16.58
CA ALA A 191 -5.27 -9.81 -16.10
C ALA A 191 -4.28 -9.58 -17.26
N ARG A 192 -4.43 -10.31 -18.39
CA ARG A 192 -3.58 -10.06 -19.59
C ARG A 192 -3.67 -8.63 -20.13
N GLY A 193 -4.82 -7.98 -19.99
CA GLY A 193 -5.05 -6.59 -20.41
C GLY A 193 -4.52 -5.53 -19.42
N GLU A 194 -3.89 -5.92 -18.32
CA GLU A 194 -3.47 -4.98 -17.26
C GLU A 194 -2.44 -3.96 -17.75
N SER A 195 -1.41 -4.40 -18.46
CA SER A 195 -0.36 -3.52 -18.99
C SER A 195 -0.91 -2.45 -19.93
N GLU A 196 -1.87 -2.81 -20.81
CA GLU A 196 -2.51 -1.87 -21.71
C GLU A 196 -3.39 -0.86 -20.96
N ARG A 197 -4.14 -1.31 -19.95
CA ARG A 197 -4.93 -0.42 -19.09
C ARG A 197 -4.01 0.54 -18.34
N ARG A 198 -2.90 0.04 -17.77
CA ARG A 198 -1.92 0.84 -17.06
C ARG A 198 -1.35 1.93 -17.96
N ARG A 199 -0.95 1.60 -19.19
CA ARG A 199 -0.46 2.57 -20.17
C ARG A 199 -1.48 3.69 -20.41
N ARG A 200 -2.76 3.36 -20.61
CA ARG A 200 -3.83 4.36 -20.78
C ARG A 200 -4.04 5.23 -19.54
N TYR A 201 -3.83 4.69 -18.34
CA TYR A 201 -3.91 5.48 -17.10
C TYR A 201 -2.75 6.45 -17.00
N VAL A 202 -1.54 6.03 -17.35
CA VAL A 202 -0.36 6.93 -17.39
C VAL A 202 -0.56 8.05 -18.41
N GLU A 203 -0.98 7.73 -19.63
CA GLU A 203 -1.27 8.73 -20.69
C GLU A 203 -2.33 9.74 -20.22
N LYS A 204 -3.40 9.28 -19.60
CA LYS A 204 -4.45 10.15 -19.07
C LYS A 204 -3.96 11.01 -17.90
N GLY A 205 -3.22 10.40 -16.97
CA GLY A 205 -2.60 11.10 -15.84
C GLY A 205 -1.64 12.20 -16.29
N LEU A 206 -0.85 11.97 -17.36
CA LEU A 206 0.00 12.99 -17.97
C LEU A 206 -0.80 14.20 -18.49
N ILE A 207 -1.95 13.95 -19.12
CA ILE A 207 -2.83 15.03 -19.58
C ILE A 207 -3.35 15.83 -18.38
N GLU A 208 -3.82 15.16 -17.34
CA GLU A 208 -4.33 15.79 -16.11
C GLU A 208 -3.23 16.60 -15.40
N ALA A 209 -1.99 16.08 -15.40
CA ALA A 209 -0.84 16.80 -14.85
C ALA A 209 -0.50 18.06 -15.64
N LEU A 210 -0.56 18.01 -16.97
CA LEU A 210 -0.36 19.19 -17.83
C LEU A 210 -1.44 20.25 -17.61
N ASP A 211 -2.68 19.84 -17.38
CA ASP A 211 -3.78 20.74 -17.07
C ASP A 211 -3.61 21.40 -15.69
N ALA A 212 -2.91 20.73 -14.77
CA ALA A 212 -2.62 21.28 -13.44
C ALA A 212 -1.45 22.27 -13.41
N LEU A 213 -0.51 22.14 -14.35
CA LEU A 213 0.74 22.92 -14.37
C LEU A 213 0.56 24.45 -14.34
N PRO A 214 -0.41 25.06 -15.06
CA PRO A 214 -0.65 26.50 -14.97
C PRO A 214 -1.06 27.00 -13.58
N ASP A 215 -1.77 26.17 -12.81
CA ASP A 215 -2.25 26.51 -11.47
C ASP A 215 -1.13 26.36 -10.41
N ILE A 216 -0.27 25.37 -10.59
CA ILE A 216 0.80 25.04 -9.64
C ILE A 216 2.04 25.87 -9.90
N GLY A 217 2.44 26.02 -11.17
CA GLY A 217 3.67 26.69 -11.58
C GLY A 217 4.91 25.81 -11.46
N LEU A 218 6.07 26.41 -11.75
CA LEU A 218 7.39 25.77 -11.63
C LEU A 218 8.27 26.60 -10.69
N PRO A 219 9.18 25.99 -9.92
CA PRO A 219 9.37 24.54 -9.80
C PRO A 219 8.19 23.84 -9.14
N ALA A 220 7.91 22.61 -9.59
CA ALA A 220 6.85 21.76 -9.05
C ALA A 220 7.44 20.50 -8.42
N ILE A 221 6.83 20.04 -7.34
CA ILE A 221 7.18 18.77 -6.67
C ILE A 221 6.19 17.71 -7.12
N ILE A 222 6.69 16.57 -7.59
CA ILE A 222 5.90 15.42 -8.01
C ILE A 222 6.09 14.31 -6.99
N ARG A 223 4.98 13.84 -6.41
CA ARG A 223 4.97 12.83 -5.34
C ARG A 223 4.04 11.69 -5.70
N PRO A 224 4.56 10.53 -6.13
CA PRO A 224 3.75 9.35 -6.36
C PRO A 224 3.09 8.86 -5.07
N SER A 225 1.87 8.35 -5.17
CA SER A 225 1.18 7.71 -4.05
C SER A 225 1.67 6.28 -3.85
N PHE A 226 1.70 5.82 -2.60
CA PHE A 226 2.08 4.45 -2.19
C PHE A 226 3.51 4.05 -2.61
N THR A 227 4.44 5.00 -2.64
CA THR A 227 5.87 4.78 -2.87
C THR A 227 6.69 5.24 -1.69
N LEU A 228 7.89 4.67 -1.51
CA LEU A 228 8.80 4.99 -0.43
C LEU A 228 10.15 5.49 -0.97
N GLY A 229 10.85 6.29 -0.16
CA GLY A 229 12.20 6.74 -0.46
C GLY A 229 12.32 7.65 -1.69
N GLY A 230 11.27 8.40 -2.01
CA GLY A 230 11.26 9.30 -3.16
C GLY A 230 11.17 8.58 -4.52
N THR A 231 10.90 7.28 -4.54
CA THR A 231 10.82 6.49 -5.77
C THR A 231 9.80 7.08 -6.75
N GLY A 232 10.26 7.37 -7.96
CA GLY A 232 9.43 7.94 -9.04
C GLY A 232 9.13 9.43 -8.89
N GLY A 233 9.38 10.03 -7.70
CA GLY A 233 9.17 11.45 -7.45
C GLY A 233 10.35 12.33 -7.86
N GLY A 234 10.17 13.64 -7.73
CA GLY A 234 11.22 14.61 -7.99
C GLY A 234 10.71 16.04 -8.03
N ILE A 235 11.64 16.95 -8.31
CA ILE A 235 11.38 18.38 -8.48
C ILE A 235 11.62 18.72 -9.94
N ALA A 236 10.62 19.30 -10.58
CA ALA A 236 10.70 19.74 -11.96
C ALA A 236 10.91 21.26 -12.03
N TYR A 237 11.94 21.70 -12.70
CA TYR A 237 12.24 23.12 -12.88
C TYR A 237 11.78 23.67 -14.25
N ASN A 238 11.50 22.79 -15.18
CA ASN A 238 10.99 23.10 -16.50
C ASN A 238 9.95 22.07 -16.96
N ARG A 239 9.30 22.35 -18.10
CA ARG A 239 8.22 21.51 -18.62
C ARG A 239 8.70 20.12 -19.06
N GLU A 240 9.90 19.98 -19.55
CA GLU A 240 10.45 18.72 -20.03
C GLU A 240 10.73 17.79 -18.85
N GLU A 241 11.42 18.28 -17.82
CA GLU A 241 11.59 17.58 -16.55
C GLU A 241 10.26 17.21 -15.90
N PHE A 242 9.28 18.12 -15.94
CA PHE A 242 7.96 17.87 -15.40
C PHE A 242 7.29 16.66 -16.03
N LEU A 243 7.27 16.57 -17.36
CA LEU A 243 6.68 15.44 -18.08
C LEU A 243 7.39 14.13 -17.75
N GLU A 244 8.74 14.12 -17.77
CA GLU A 244 9.54 12.94 -17.46
C GLU A 244 9.30 12.43 -16.04
N ILE A 245 9.28 13.33 -15.05
CA ILE A 245 9.09 12.96 -13.65
C ILE A 245 7.65 12.50 -13.40
N VAL A 246 6.65 13.16 -13.99
CA VAL A 246 5.24 12.75 -13.86
C VAL A 246 5.02 11.37 -14.47
N GLU A 247 5.52 11.10 -15.68
CA GLU A 247 5.40 9.78 -16.32
C GLU A 247 6.02 8.69 -15.46
N ARG A 248 7.25 8.89 -15.01
CA ARG A 248 7.97 7.99 -14.12
C ARG A 248 7.22 7.80 -12.79
N GLY A 249 6.63 8.85 -12.24
CA GLY A 249 5.86 8.81 -11.01
C GLY A 249 4.56 8.02 -11.14
N LEU A 250 3.81 8.25 -12.21
CA LEU A 250 2.59 7.48 -12.53
C LEU A 250 2.89 6.01 -12.73
N ASP A 251 4.02 5.69 -13.37
CA ASP A 251 4.45 4.30 -13.60
C ASP A 251 4.98 3.65 -12.32
N ALA A 252 5.63 4.38 -11.44
CA ALA A 252 6.10 3.86 -10.16
C ALA A 252 4.96 3.63 -9.15
N SER A 253 3.90 4.45 -9.18
CA SER A 253 2.78 4.34 -8.27
C SER A 253 1.94 3.08 -8.55
N PRO A 254 1.70 2.21 -7.55
CA PRO A 254 0.80 1.05 -7.73
C PRO A 254 -0.61 1.44 -8.16
N THR A 255 -1.05 2.63 -7.78
CA THR A 255 -2.37 3.18 -8.13
C THR A 255 -2.36 4.06 -9.37
N CYS A 256 -1.19 4.26 -10.04
CA CYS A 256 -1.01 5.22 -11.14
C CYS A 256 -1.51 6.61 -10.76
N GLU A 257 -0.99 7.17 -9.67
CA GLU A 257 -1.35 8.52 -9.19
C GLU A 257 -0.13 9.28 -8.74
N VAL A 258 -0.13 10.56 -9.04
CA VAL A 258 0.86 11.52 -8.54
C VAL A 258 0.18 12.76 -8.00
N LEU A 259 0.63 13.24 -6.87
CA LEU A 259 0.32 14.57 -6.38
C LEU A 259 1.36 15.55 -6.94
N ILE A 260 0.89 16.63 -7.52
CA ILE A 260 1.70 17.72 -8.07
C ILE A 260 1.52 18.91 -7.13
N GLU A 261 2.61 19.36 -6.53
CA GLU A 261 2.60 20.40 -5.50
C GLU A 261 3.47 21.58 -5.91
N GLU A 262 3.10 22.78 -5.49
CA GLU A 262 3.98 23.94 -5.58
C GLU A 262 5.25 23.70 -4.75
N SER A 263 6.37 24.21 -5.21
CA SER A 263 7.63 24.04 -4.53
C SER A 263 7.71 24.90 -3.26
N VAL A 264 8.13 24.28 -2.17
CA VAL A 264 8.49 24.94 -0.91
C VAL A 264 10.00 25.06 -0.72
N ILE A 265 10.78 24.97 -1.81
CA ILE A 265 12.23 25.14 -1.77
C ILE A 265 12.58 26.51 -1.16
N GLY A 266 13.49 26.50 -0.20
CA GLY A 266 13.91 27.68 0.54
C GLY A 266 13.05 28.02 1.76
N TRP A 267 11.97 27.30 2.00
CA TRP A 267 11.24 27.39 3.26
C TRP A 267 12.02 26.70 4.38
N LYS A 268 11.74 27.09 5.62
CA LYS A 268 12.35 26.46 6.78
C LYS A 268 11.55 25.21 7.12
N GLU A 269 12.26 24.07 7.23
CA GLU A 269 11.69 22.79 7.61
C GLU A 269 11.76 22.60 9.14
N PHE A 270 10.68 22.06 9.70
CA PHE A 270 10.59 21.62 11.09
C PHE A 270 9.97 20.25 11.13
N GLU A 271 10.55 19.37 11.89
CA GLU A 271 10.03 18.02 12.15
C GLU A 271 9.62 17.91 13.61
N MET A 272 8.51 17.27 13.88
CA MET A 272 8.02 17.03 15.24
C MET A 272 7.64 15.56 15.39
N GLU A 273 8.13 14.96 16.47
CA GLU A 273 7.79 13.61 16.88
C GLU A 273 6.74 13.65 17.98
N VAL A 274 5.68 12.87 17.84
CA VAL A 274 4.65 12.69 18.87
C VAL A 274 4.75 11.28 19.42
N VAL A 275 5.17 11.18 20.69
CA VAL A 275 5.26 9.90 21.41
C VAL A 275 4.11 9.81 22.40
N ARG A 276 3.36 8.71 22.35
CA ARG A 276 2.25 8.43 23.25
C ARG A 276 2.32 6.98 23.74
N ASP A 277 2.23 6.78 25.05
CA ASP A 277 2.06 5.51 25.74
C ASP A 277 0.58 5.09 25.91
#